data_3fe0c58a4ed1b44238e19df98e7d36f0
#
_entry.id   3fe0c58a4ed1b44238e19df98e7d36f0
#
_cell.length_a   1.000
_cell.length_b   1.000
_cell.length_c   1.000
_cell.angle_alpha   90.00
_cell.angle_beta   90.00
_cell.angle_gamma   90.00
#
_symmetry.space_group_name_H-M   'P 1'
#
loop_
_entity.id
_entity.type
_entity.pdbx_description
1 polymer ?
#
loop_
_entity_poly.entity_id
_entity_poly.type
_entity_poly.pdbx_seq_one_letter_code
_entity_poly.pdbx_strand_id
1 'polypeptide(L)'
;MCQDCKKKPYYITTAIAYASGKPHIGNTYEIVLADSIARYKRAQGYDVFFQTGTDEHGQKIEEKAEAAGITPKEFVDKAAGEIKRIWDLMNTSYDKFIRTTDADHEAQVQKIFKKLYDQGDIYKGAYE
;
A
#
# COMPACT_ATOMS: atom_id res chain seq x y z
N MET A 1 22.19 25.10 23.53
CA MET A 1 21.64 23.82 22.98
C MET A 1 20.13 23.95 23.05
N CYS A 2 19.45 24.04 21.89
CA CYS A 2 18.01 24.22 21.84
C CYS A 2 17.37 22.87 22.17
N GLN A 3 16.83 22.70 23.40
CA GLN A 3 15.96 21.60 23.76
C GLN A 3 14.63 21.79 23.03
N ASP A 4 14.13 20.71 22.39
CA ASP A 4 12.81 20.59 21.76
C ASP A 4 12.57 21.27 20.39
N CYS A 5 13.48 21.20 19.47
CA CYS A 5 13.09 21.33 18.07
C CYS A 5 12.43 20.02 17.59
N LYS A 6 11.12 19.83 17.87
CA LYS A 6 10.35 18.75 17.23
C LYS A 6 10.47 18.92 15.72
N LYS A 7 10.96 17.89 15.03
CA LYS A 7 11.01 17.88 13.58
C LYS A 7 9.60 18.08 13.02
N LYS A 8 9.49 18.87 11.95
CA LYS A 8 8.20 19.06 11.27
C LYS A 8 7.80 17.76 10.56
N PRO A 9 6.59 17.22 10.78
CA PRO A 9 6.17 15.98 10.13
C PRO A 9 5.96 16.18 8.62
N TYR A 10 6.29 15.16 7.86
CA TYR A 10 6.03 15.08 6.42
C TYR A 10 5.57 13.68 6.06
N TYR A 11 4.35 13.55 5.55
CA TYR A 11 3.75 12.29 5.12
C TYR A 11 3.69 12.22 3.60
N ILE A 12 4.15 11.11 3.05
CA ILE A 12 4.12 10.84 1.60
C ILE A 12 3.71 9.40 1.34
N THR A 13 2.85 9.20 0.34
CA THR A 13 2.43 7.88 -0.13
C THR A 13 2.59 7.77 -1.63
N THR A 14 2.66 6.55 -2.12
CA THR A 14 2.44 6.21 -3.53
C THR A 14 1.05 5.59 -3.72
N ALA A 15 0.63 5.38 -4.96
CA ALA A 15 -0.35 4.34 -5.24
C ALA A 15 0.20 2.98 -4.77
N ILE A 16 -0.69 2.10 -4.35
CA ILE A 16 -0.33 0.73 -3.96
C ILE A 16 -0.46 -0.20 -5.19
N ALA A 17 0.57 -1.00 -5.43
CA ALA A 17 0.61 -1.84 -6.62
C ALA A 17 -0.43 -2.97 -6.54
N TYR A 18 -1.22 -3.16 -7.61
CA TYR A 18 -2.19 -4.26 -7.66
C TYR A 18 -1.48 -5.60 -7.76
N ALA A 19 -1.72 -6.49 -6.79
CA ALA A 19 -1.02 -7.76 -6.63
C ALA A 19 -1.48 -8.85 -7.62
N SER A 20 -1.86 -8.47 -8.83
CA SER A 20 -2.28 -9.39 -9.90
C SER A 20 -1.13 -9.83 -10.81
N GLY A 21 0.08 -9.36 -10.60
CA GLY A 21 1.26 -9.70 -11.40
C GLY A 21 2.50 -8.91 -10.99
N LYS A 22 3.58 -9.09 -11.76
CA LYS A 22 4.83 -8.36 -11.54
C LYS A 22 4.65 -6.87 -11.82
N PRO A 23 5.27 -5.98 -11.03
CA PRO A 23 5.26 -4.56 -11.32
C PRO A 23 6.04 -4.28 -12.62
N HIS A 24 5.59 -3.28 -13.34
CA HIS A 24 6.26 -2.79 -14.54
C HIS A 24 6.97 -1.45 -14.27
N ILE A 25 7.71 -0.95 -15.25
CA ILE A 25 8.52 0.26 -15.11
C ILE A 25 7.73 1.51 -14.69
N GLY A 26 6.45 1.60 -15.01
CA GLY A 26 5.58 2.69 -14.54
C GLY A 26 5.40 2.69 -13.02
N ASN A 27 5.24 1.50 -12.43
CA ASN A 27 5.18 1.38 -10.97
C ASN A 27 6.51 1.75 -10.31
N THR A 28 7.64 1.33 -10.92
CA THR A 28 8.98 1.67 -10.40
C THR A 28 9.29 3.16 -10.52
N TYR A 29 8.83 3.82 -11.57
CA TYR A 29 8.98 5.26 -11.74
C TYR A 29 8.33 6.04 -10.58
N GLU A 30 7.08 5.71 -10.25
CA GLU A 30 6.35 6.35 -9.15
C GLU A 30 7.06 6.16 -7.81
N ILE A 31 7.51 4.93 -7.52
CA ILE A 31 8.24 4.62 -6.29
C ILE A 31 9.53 5.44 -6.17
N VAL A 32 10.33 5.50 -7.25
CA VAL A 32 11.60 6.26 -7.25
C VAL A 32 11.34 7.76 -7.07
N LEU A 33 10.28 8.29 -7.69
CA LEU A 33 9.92 9.69 -7.55
C LEU A 33 9.55 10.02 -6.08
N ALA A 34 8.69 9.22 -5.47
CA ALA A 34 8.28 9.40 -4.07
C ALA A 34 9.46 9.22 -3.11
N ASP A 35 10.32 8.22 -3.34
CA ASP A 35 11.53 7.99 -2.53
C ASP A 35 12.50 9.16 -2.60
N SER A 36 12.69 9.73 -3.80
CA SER A 36 13.53 10.91 -3.98
C SER A 36 13.03 12.10 -3.15
N ILE A 37 11.71 12.34 -3.14
CA ILE A 37 11.08 13.38 -2.34
C ILE A 37 11.25 13.09 -0.84
N ALA A 38 10.99 11.85 -0.42
CA ALA A 38 11.14 11.43 0.98
C ALA A 38 12.57 11.66 1.48
N ARG A 39 13.57 11.23 0.70
CA ARG A 39 15.00 11.45 1.02
C ARG A 39 15.36 12.93 1.09
N TYR A 40 14.89 13.71 0.14
CA TYR A 40 15.11 15.15 0.14
C TYR A 40 14.51 15.82 1.39
N LYS A 41 13.29 15.44 1.79
CA LYS A 41 12.66 15.95 3.00
C LYS A 41 13.38 15.53 4.28
N ARG A 42 13.88 14.30 4.36
CA ARG A 42 14.74 13.85 5.46
C ARG A 42 16.02 14.67 5.54
N ALA A 43 16.66 14.95 4.41
CA ALA A 43 17.86 15.80 4.34
C ALA A 43 17.60 17.25 4.78
N GLN A 44 16.36 17.76 4.60
CA GLN A 44 15.91 19.05 5.12
C GLN A 44 15.55 19.03 6.63
N GLY A 45 15.69 17.89 7.31
CA GLY A 45 15.41 17.74 8.73
C GLY A 45 13.96 17.50 9.11
N TYR A 46 13.08 17.14 8.14
CA TYR A 46 11.71 16.72 8.44
C TYR A 46 11.68 15.33 9.08
N ASP A 47 10.63 15.08 9.88
CA ASP A 47 10.24 13.76 10.33
C ASP A 47 9.33 13.14 9.26
N VAL A 48 9.92 12.29 8.41
CA VAL A 48 9.24 11.77 7.22
C VAL A 48 8.68 10.39 7.49
N PHE A 49 7.39 10.20 7.19
CA PHE A 49 6.77 8.89 7.09
C PHE A 49 6.38 8.63 5.62
N PHE A 50 7.06 7.68 5.00
CA PHE A 50 6.83 7.26 3.61
C PHE A 50 6.18 5.89 3.59
N GLN A 51 4.99 5.80 3.00
CA GLN A 51 4.22 4.55 2.89
C GLN A 51 3.96 4.18 1.44
N THR A 52 4.14 2.91 1.14
CA THR A 52 3.74 2.24 -0.11
C THR A 52 3.11 0.89 0.24
N GLY A 53 2.77 0.07 -0.74
CA GLY A 53 2.19 -1.24 -0.45
C GLY A 53 1.59 -1.94 -1.66
N THR A 54 0.68 -2.88 -1.38
CA THR A 54 -0.03 -3.68 -2.37
C THR A 54 -1.54 -3.66 -2.18
N ASP A 55 -2.28 -3.60 -3.29
CA ASP A 55 -3.71 -3.81 -3.37
C ASP A 55 -3.98 -5.29 -3.73
N GLU A 56 -4.69 -6.01 -2.84
CA GLU A 56 -4.72 -7.48 -2.82
C GLU A 56 -6.11 -8.10 -2.92
N HIS A 57 -7.14 -7.29 -3.19
CA HIS A 57 -8.52 -7.76 -3.32
C HIS A 57 -9.03 -7.65 -4.76
N GLY A 58 -10.00 -8.50 -5.11
CA GLY A 58 -10.75 -8.42 -6.36
C GLY A 58 -10.80 -9.71 -7.16
N GLN A 59 -11.82 -9.81 -8.01
CA GLN A 59 -12.13 -11.00 -8.82
C GLN A 59 -10.95 -11.49 -9.65
N LYS A 60 -10.18 -10.58 -10.25
CA LYS A 60 -9.01 -10.94 -11.07
C LYS A 60 -7.93 -11.71 -10.30
N ILE A 61 -7.82 -11.48 -8.99
CA ILE A 61 -6.90 -12.22 -8.13
C ILE A 61 -7.44 -13.62 -7.88
N GLU A 62 -8.75 -13.76 -7.60
CA GLU A 62 -9.41 -15.05 -7.44
C GLU A 62 -9.27 -15.92 -8.67
N GLU A 63 -9.58 -15.39 -9.87
CA GLU A 63 -9.43 -16.10 -11.15
C GLU A 63 -8.00 -16.59 -11.39
N LYS A 64 -6.99 -15.76 -11.07
CA LYS A 64 -5.59 -16.14 -11.21
C LYS A 64 -5.13 -17.19 -10.20
N ALA A 65 -5.62 -17.10 -8.97
CA ALA A 65 -5.34 -18.09 -7.94
C ALA A 65 -5.94 -19.45 -8.30
N GLU A 66 -7.19 -19.47 -8.77
CA GLU A 66 -7.87 -20.67 -9.26
C GLU A 66 -7.11 -21.29 -10.43
N ALA A 67 -6.75 -20.49 -11.43
CA ALA A 67 -5.96 -20.96 -12.57
C ALA A 67 -4.58 -21.52 -12.17
N ALA A 68 -4.02 -21.04 -11.05
CA ALA A 68 -2.76 -21.53 -10.50
C ALA A 68 -2.94 -22.71 -9.52
N GLY A 69 -4.18 -23.11 -9.21
CA GLY A 69 -4.48 -24.18 -8.25
C GLY A 69 -4.08 -23.89 -6.81
N ILE A 70 -4.09 -22.62 -6.41
CA ILE A 70 -3.73 -22.16 -5.06
C ILE A 70 -4.82 -21.24 -4.51
N THR A 71 -4.79 -20.97 -3.20
CA THR A 71 -5.73 -20.03 -2.59
C THR A 71 -5.42 -18.58 -2.99
N PRO A 72 -6.43 -17.67 -3.01
CA PRO A 72 -6.19 -16.24 -3.22
C PRO A 72 -5.14 -15.65 -2.26
N LYS A 73 -5.15 -16.09 -1.00
CA LYS A 73 -4.16 -15.64 0.00
C LYS A 73 -2.74 -16.04 -0.36
N GLU A 74 -2.52 -17.30 -0.76
CA GLU A 74 -1.20 -17.77 -1.21
C GLU A 74 -0.73 -17.04 -2.48
N PHE A 75 -1.67 -16.73 -3.38
CA PHE A 75 -1.36 -15.97 -4.59
C PHE A 75 -0.86 -14.56 -4.26
N VAL A 76 -1.60 -13.82 -3.43
CA VAL A 76 -1.22 -12.43 -3.07
C VAL A 76 0.01 -12.39 -2.16
N ASP A 77 0.25 -13.40 -1.32
CA ASP A 77 1.46 -13.49 -0.51
C ASP A 77 2.72 -13.60 -1.39
N LYS A 78 2.66 -14.40 -2.45
CA LYS A 78 3.74 -14.50 -3.45
C LYS A 78 3.93 -13.18 -4.21
N ALA A 79 2.84 -12.61 -4.71
CA ALA A 79 2.87 -11.39 -5.51
C ALA A 79 3.39 -10.19 -4.69
N ALA A 80 2.85 -9.99 -3.48
CA ALA A 80 3.29 -8.92 -2.57
C ALA A 80 4.77 -9.08 -2.17
N GLY A 81 5.19 -10.33 -1.88
CA GLY A 81 6.59 -10.63 -1.59
C GLY A 81 7.54 -10.28 -2.73
N GLU A 82 7.14 -10.55 -3.99
CA GLU A 82 7.94 -10.18 -5.16
C GLU A 82 7.98 -8.66 -5.40
N ILE A 83 6.84 -7.98 -5.26
CA ILE A 83 6.77 -6.51 -5.36
C ILE A 83 7.67 -5.87 -4.31
N LYS A 84 7.55 -6.29 -3.06
CA LYS A 84 8.39 -5.80 -1.96
C LYS A 84 9.87 -6.02 -2.24
N ARG A 85 10.24 -7.21 -2.70
CA ARG A 85 11.63 -7.54 -3.07
C ARG A 85 12.18 -6.59 -4.15
N ILE A 86 11.36 -6.20 -5.13
CA ILE A 86 11.76 -5.25 -6.18
C ILE A 86 11.97 -3.86 -5.60
N TRP A 87 11.07 -3.39 -4.71
CA TRP A 87 11.24 -2.10 -4.03
C TRP A 87 12.50 -2.08 -3.14
N ASP A 88 12.77 -3.17 -2.45
CA ASP A 88 13.98 -3.33 -1.62
C ASP A 88 15.25 -3.36 -2.49
N LEU A 89 15.21 -4.03 -3.66
CA LEU A 89 16.33 -4.03 -4.63
C LEU A 89 16.64 -2.63 -5.16
N MET A 90 15.61 -1.78 -5.29
CA MET A 90 15.77 -0.38 -5.70
C MET A 90 16.21 0.52 -4.53
N ASN A 91 16.48 -0.05 -3.37
CA ASN A 91 16.87 0.68 -2.16
C ASN A 91 15.84 1.76 -1.75
N THR A 92 14.56 1.46 -1.93
CA THR A 92 13.46 2.37 -1.56
C THR A 92 13.39 2.53 -0.04
N SER A 93 13.31 3.76 0.44
CA SER A 93 13.37 4.11 1.86
C SER A 93 12.01 4.27 2.54
N TYR A 94 11.02 3.45 2.15
CA TYR A 94 9.70 3.47 2.80
C TYR A 94 9.79 3.04 4.27
N ASP A 95 8.95 3.66 5.10
CA ASP A 95 8.83 3.35 6.53
C ASP A 95 7.78 2.25 6.75
N LYS A 96 6.74 2.19 5.91
CA LYS A 96 5.72 1.13 5.94
C LYS A 96 5.41 0.61 4.54
N PHE A 97 5.40 -0.72 4.41
CA PHE A 97 4.81 -1.44 3.29
C PHE A 97 3.47 -2.01 3.77
N ILE A 98 2.35 -1.39 3.37
CA ILE A 98 1.00 -1.81 3.75
C ILE A 98 0.48 -2.84 2.76
N ARG A 99 -0.21 -3.85 3.26
CA ARG A 99 -0.99 -4.79 2.45
C ARG A 99 -2.47 -4.59 2.77
N THR A 100 -3.33 -4.59 1.77
CA THR A 100 -4.78 -4.45 2.03
C THR A 100 -5.38 -5.67 2.72
N THR A 101 -4.61 -6.78 2.81
CA THR A 101 -4.92 -7.98 3.62
C THR A 101 -4.31 -7.96 5.03
N ASP A 102 -3.64 -6.87 5.44
CA ASP A 102 -3.17 -6.73 6.81
C ASP A 102 -4.36 -6.53 7.77
N ALA A 103 -4.35 -7.21 8.90
CA ALA A 103 -5.46 -7.19 9.87
C ALA A 103 -5.76 -5.80 10.43
N ASP A 104 -4.76 -4.95 10.61
CA ASP A 104 -4.93 -3.56 11.05
C ASP A 104 -5.61 -2.70 9.97
N HIS A 105 -5.28 -2.95 8.70
CA HIS A 105 -5.94 -2.29 7.57
C HIS A 105 -7.41 -2.71 7.48
N GLU A 106 -7.69 -4.01 7.48
CA GLU A 106 -9.06 -4.56 7.42
C GLU A 106 -9.93 -4.01 8.56
N ALA A 107 -9.41 -4.01 9.79
CA ALA A 107 -10.13 -3.48 10.95
C ALA A 107 -10.47 -1.98 10.79
N GLN A 108 -9.57 -1.19 10.19
CA GLN A 108 -9.81 0.22 9.95
C GLN A 108 -10.84 0.44 8.82
N VAL A 109 -10.76 -0.32 7.74
CA VAL A 109 -11.74 -0.30 6.63
C VAL A 109 -13.13 -0.65 7.15
N GLN A 110 -13.26 -1.71 7.96
CA GLN A 110 -14.54 -2.12 8.56
C GLN A 110 -15.19 -1.01 9.40
N LYS A 111 -14.40 -0.27 10.18
CA LYS A 111 -14.91 0.87 10.97
C LYS A 111 -15.46 1.97 10.09
N ILE A 112 -14.75 2.33 9.02
CA ILE A 112 -15.18 3.38 8.10
C ILE A 112 -16.39 2.92 7.32
N PHE A 113 -16.39 1.70 6.79
CA PHE A 113 -17.51 1.10 6.08
C PHE A 113 -18.78 1.10 6.94
N LYS A 114 -18.66 0.62 8.19
CA LYS A 114 -19.79 0.61 9.13
C LYS A 114 -20.34 2.02 9.37
N LYS A 115 -19.48 3.02 9.55
CA LYS A 115 -19.91 4.40 9.74
C LYS A 115 -20.69 4.92 8.54
N LEU A 116 -20.20 4.67 7.31
CA LEU A 116 -20.89 5.10 6.08
C LEU A 116 -22.22 4.34 5.87
N TYR A 117 -22.25 3.05 6.24
CA TYR A 117 -23.48 2.26 6.20
C TYR A 117 -24.53 2.78 7.20
N ASP A 118 -24.13 3.04 8.44
CA ASP A 118 -25.03 3.50 9.51
C ASP A 118 -25.61 4.89 9.20
N GLN A 119 -24.90 5.75 8.45
CA GLN A 119 -25.39 7.07 8.03
C GLN A 119 -26.16 7.06 6.70
N GLY A 120 -26.29 5.89 6.04
CA GLY A 120 -27.12 5.69 4.85
C GLY A 120 -26.44 5.95 3.51
N ASP A 121 -25.12 6.22 3.50
CA ASP A 121 -24.37 6.47 2.25
C ASP A 121 -24.09 5.16 1.48
N ILE A 122 -24.12 4.02 2.18
CA ILE A 122 -23.97 2.69 1.59
C ILE A 122 -25.30 1.94 1.68
N TYR A 123 -25.76 1.42 0.55
CA TYR A 123 -27.01 0.65 0.45
C TYR A 123 -26.82 -0.57 -0.47
N LYS A 124 -27.71 -1.55 -0.36
CA LYS A 124 -27.74 -2.72 -1.26
C LYS A 124 -28.33 -2.34 -2.61
N GLY A 125 -27.59 -2.65 -3.67
CA GLY A 125 -28.04 -2.52 -5.05
C GLY A 125 -27.90 -3.84 -5.82
N ALA A 126 -28.48 -3.89 -7.04
CA ALA A 126 -28.19 -4.95 -8.00
C ALA A 126 -26.94 -4.58 -8.80
N TYR A 127 -26.09 -5.58 -9.07
CA TYR A 127 -24.92 -5.46 -9.93
C TYR A 127 -25.11 -6.39 -11.14
N GLU A 128 -24.97 -5.87 -12.35
CA GLU A 128 -25.00 -6.62 -13.62
C GLU A 128 -23.59 -6.71 -14.21
#